data_b12c17f5a877b54d104e0b58beb7f385
#
_entry.id   b12c17f5a877b54d104e0b58beb7f385
#
_cell.length_a   1.000
_cell.length_b   1.000
_cell.length_c   1.000
_cell.angle_alpha   90.00
_cell.angle_beta   90.00
_cell.angle_gamma   90.00
#
_symmetry.space_group_name_H-M   'P 1'
#
loop_
_entity.id
_entity.type
_entity.pdbx_description
1 polymer ?
#
loop_
_entity_poly.entity_id
_entity_poly.type
_entity_poly.pdbx_seq_one_letter_code
_entity_poly.pdbx_strand_id
1 'polypeptide(L)'
;MKERLTIILCLSALILLFGVSVLGDEANFVPSIYNPAVGEGVIFEVCQACLASEVDHYEWDFDGDGLYEVTTDAVRITQTFTEPDYIVISLRIVDTHGRELTHSKGILIGESPLFAVREAITEESGMILVRVTLSAQAEVRAVGLEEFIPRGWQVEVIDPGNTISKKEGENLYFLWMNPIYEGEMWTITYRLYPSYGVGSPTLSGYVSGYGEGRIRVPVCGDAVVLR
;
A
#
# COMPACT_ATOMS: atom_id res chain seq x y z
N MET A 1 21.47 -6.64 -25.21
CA MET A 1 20.57 -5.58 -24.77
C MET A 1 19.17 -6.19 -24.80
N LYS A 2 18.72 -6.75 -23.66
CA LYS A 2 17.34 -7.24 -23.52
C LYS A 2 16.51 -6.01 -23.16
N GLU A 3 15.58 -5.64 -24.02
CA GLU A 3 14.56 -4.65 -23.68
C GLU A 3 13.77 -5.20 -22.50
N ARG A 4 13.91 -4.57 -21.34
CA ARG A 4 13.07 -4.83 -20.18
C ARG A 4 11.68 -4.32 -20.55
N LEU A 5 10.75 -5.24 -20.76
CA LEU A 5 9.34 -4.92 -20.89
C LEU A 5 8.90 -4.39 -19.51
N THR A 6 8.93 -3.08 -19.36
CA THR A 6 8.35 -2.40 -18.19
C THR A 6 6.85 -2.65 -18.27
N ILE A 7 6.38 -3.65 -17.54
CA ILE A 7 4.94 -3.83 -17.31
C ILE A 7 4.52 -2.66 -16.42
N ILE A 8 4.18 -1.55 -17.07
CA ILE A 8 3.39 -0.49 -16.45
C ILE A 8 2.01 -1.11 -16.25
N LEU A 9 1.83 -1.78 -15.12
CA LEU A 9 0.50 -2.12 -14.64
C LEU A 9 -0.19 -0.80 -14.34
N CYS A 10 -0.98 -0.33 -15.31
CA CYS A 10 -2.02 0.65 -15.08
C CYS A 10 -3.02 0.04 -14.08
N LEU A 11 -2.71 0.06 -12.79
CA LEU A 11 -3.68 -0.20 -11.72
C LEU A 11 -4.83 0.80 -11.73
N SER A 12 -4.68 1.90 -12.48
CA SER A 12 -5.74 2.90 -12.72
C SER A 12 -6.98 2.37 -13.45
N ALA A 13 -6.90 1.20 -14.10
CA ALA A 13 -8.04 0.64 -14.84
C ALA A 13 -8.98 -0.22 -13.96
N LEU A 14 -8.61 -0.57 -12.74
CA LEU A 14 -9.43 -1.44 -11.87
C LEU A 14 -10.34 -0.63 -10.92
N ILE A 15 -10.12 0.66 -10.76
CA ILE A 15 -10.98 1.55 -9.94
C ILE A 15 -12.36 1.78 -10.59
N LEU A 16 -12.51 1.51 -11.89
CA LEU A 16 -13.73 1.82 -12.65
C LEU A 16 -14.83 0.74 -12.61
N LEU A 17 -14.65 -0.40 -11.92
CA LEU A 17 -15.64 -1.51 -11.92
C LEU A 17 -16.42 -1.69 -10.62
N PHE A 18 -16.08 -0.98 -9.57
CA PHE A 18 -16.95 -0.88 -8.40
C PHE A 18 -17.43 0.56 -8.30
N GLY A 19 -18.73 0.76 -8.41
CA GLY A 19 -19.35 2.05 -8.16
C GLY A 19 -19.01 2.50 -6.74
N VAL A 20 -17.90 3.22 -6.60
CA VAL A 20 -17.52 3.88 -5.35
C VAL A 20 -18.48 5.04 -5.19
N SER A 21 -19.51 4.86 -4.38
CA SER A 21 -20.17 6.00 -3.77
C SER A 21 -19.12 6.67 -2.89
N VAL A 22 -18.56 7.79 -3.37
CA VAL A 22 -17.68 8.61 -2.53
C VAL A 22 -18.53 9.18 -1.41
N LEU A 23 -18.50 8.55 -0.25
CA LEU A 23 -19.24 8.94 0.95
C LEU A 23 -18.58 10.08 1.73
N GLY A 24 -17.51 10.65 1.22
CA GLY A 24 -16.78 11.76 1.84
C GLY A 24 -15.52 12.12 1.08
N ASP A 25 -14.89 13.22 1.48
CA ASP A 25 -13.54 13.56 1.04
C ASP A 25 -12.53 12.61 1.69
N GLU A 26 -11.71 11.97 0.88
CA GLU A 26 -10.62 11.10 1.33
C GLU A 26 -9.32 11.50 0.62
N ALA A 27 -8.27 11.79 1.40
CA ALA A 27 -6.95 11.93 0.81
C ALA A 27 -6.48 10.58 0.29
N ASN A 28 -5.99 10.53 -0.93
CA ASN A 28 -5.37 9.33 -1.49
C ASN A 28 -4.43 9.71 -2.64
N PHE A 29 -3.41 8.90 -2.87
CA PHE A 29 -2.47 9.05 -3.98
C PHE A 29 -1.98 7.69 -4.47
N VAL A 30 -1.44 7.66 -5.69
CA VAL A 30 -0.88 6.44 -6.29
C VAL A 30 0.55 6.72 -6.74
N PRO A 31 1.55 6.00 -6.24
CA PRO A 31 2.89 6.03 -6.81
C PRO A 31 2.93 5.22 -8.11
N SER A 32 3.71 5.67 -9.10
CA SER A 32 3.88 4.94 -10.37
C SER A 32 4.54 3.56 -10.19
N ILE A 33 5.28 3.38 -9.11
CA ILE A 33 5.94 2.12 -8.74
C ILE A 33 6.11 2.06 -7.21
N TYR A 34 5.88 0.89 -6.62
CA TYR A 34 6.04 0.64 -5.18
C TYR A 34 7.41 0.08 -4.78
N ASN A 35 8.18 -0.43 -5.75
CA ASN A 35 9.53 -0.91 -5.53
C ASN A 35 10.48 -0.36 -6.62
N PRO A 36 10.78 0.97 -6.59
CA PRO A 36 11.71 1.58 -7.52
C PRO A 36 13.15 1.17 -7.25
N ALA A 37 13.97 1.15 -8.29
CA ALA A 37 15.41 1.12 -8.12
C ALA A 37 15.91 2.42 -7.48
N VAL A 38 17.07 2.36 -6.79
CA VAL A 38 17.74 3.56 -6.29
C VAL A 38 18.05 4.50 -7.45
N GLY A 39 17.69 5.77 -7.34
CA GLY A 39 17.87 6.79 -8.38
C GLY A 39 16.75 6.81 -9.43
N GLU A 40 15.79 5.90 -9.38
CA GLU A 40 14.62 5.92 -10.27
C GLU A 40 13.60 7.00 -9.82
N GLY A 41 13.07 7.75 -10.81
CA GLY A 41 12.03 8.75 -10.54
C GLY A 41 10.66 8.10 -10.33
N VAL A 42 10.05 8.34 -9.17
CA VAL A 42 8.69 7.89 -8.84
C VAL A 42 7.73 9.06 -9.02
N ILE A 43 6.68 8.86 -9.82
CA ILE A 43 5.61 9.84 -9.97
C ILE A 43 4.53 9.52 -8.92
N PHE A 44 4.18 10.50 -8.09
CA PHE A 44 3.07 10.44 -7.15
C PHE A 44 1.92 11.25 -7.72
N GLU A 45 0.76 10.61 -7.87
CA GLU A 45 -0.45 11.24 -8.41
C GLU A 45 -1.57 11.23 -7.37
N VAL A 46 -2.10 12.42 -7.07
CA VAL A 46 -3.23 12.58 -6.13
C VAL A 46 -4.52 12.08 -6.77
N CYS A 47 -5.33 11.33 -6.01
CA CYS A 47 -6.67 10.91 -6.43
C CYS A 47 -7.65 12.09 -6.39
N GLN A 48 -7.75 12.88 -7.45
CA GLN A 48 -8.71 13.98 -7.52
C GLN A 48 -10.17 13.51 -7.44
N ALA A 49 -10.48 12.33 -7.99
CA ALA A 49 -11.83 11.75 -7.93
C ALA A 49 -12.27 11.35 -6.51
N CYS A 50 -11.33 11.27 -5.57
CA CYS A 50 -11.59 10.97 -4.16
C CYS A 50 -11.98 12.22 -3.34
N LEU A 51 -11.98 13.41 -3.95
CA LEU A 51 -12.20 14.69 -3.28
C LEU A 51 -13.51 15.33 -3.78
N ALA A 52 -14.35 15.75 -2.84
CA ALA A 52 -15.55 16.52 -3.11
C ALA A 52 -15.32 18.03 -2.88
N SER A 53 -14.34 18.39 -2.04
CA SER A 53 -13.99 19.78 -1.70
C SER A 53 -12.99 20.38 -2.68
N GLU A 54 -13.03 21.71 -2.85
CA GLU A 54 -12.02 22.45 -3.58
C GLU A 54 -10.71 22.50 -2.78
N VAL A 55 -9.61 22.11 -3.44
CA VAL A 55 -8.28 22.02 -2.82
C VAL A 55 -7.58 23.37 -2.94
N ASP A 56 -6.93 23.80 -1.85
CA ASP A 56 -6.02 24.95 -1.85
C ASP A 56 -4.60 24.50 -2.24
N HIS A 57 -4.05 23.49 -1.53
CA HIS A 57 -2.73 22.95 -1.85
C HIS A 57 -2.54 21.53 -1.32
N TYR A 58 -1.45 20.88 -1.76
CA TYR A 58 -0.94 19.58 -1.33
C TYR A 58 0.38 19.75 -0.61
N GLU A 59 0.57 18.99 0.46
CA GLU A 59 1.81 18.94 1.22
C GLU A 59 2.30 17.50 1.30
N TRP A 60 3.59 17.30 1.09
CA TRP A 60 4.21 15.99 1.02
C TRP A 60 5.35 15.86 2.03
N ASP A 61 5.37 14.73 2.72
CA ASP A 61 6.47 14.21 3.53
C ASP A 61 7.04 13.01 2.76
N PHE A 62 8.23 13.17 2.19
CA PHE A 62 8.88 12.16 1.35
C PHE A 62 9.95 11.36 2.08
N ASP A 63 10.35 11.73 3.28
CA ASP A 63 11.34 10.99 4.09
C ASP A 63 10.73 10.29 5.30
N GLY A 64 9.45 10.54 5.59
CA GLY A 64 8.68 9.85 6.62
C GLY A 64 8.99 10.32 8.04
N ASP A 65 9.56 11.52 8.20
CA ASP A 65 9.90 12.09 9.51
C ASP A 65 8.73 12.82 10.19
N GLY A 66 7.60 12.99 9.46
CA GLY A 66 6.39 13.65 9.91
C GLY A 66 6.37 15.16 9.65
N LEU A 67 7.39 15.71 9.01
CA LEU A 67 7.42 17.09 8.53
C LEU A 67 7.10 17.08 7.01
N TYR A 68 6.41 18.12 6.54
CA TYR A 68 6.04 18.22 5.13
C TYR A 68 7.01 19.17 4.42
N GLU A 69 7.98 18.62 3.64
CA GLU A 69 9.04 19.40 3.01
C GLU A 69 8.58 20.08 1.72
N VAL A 70 7.56 19.53 1.06
CA VAL A 70 7.10 19.99 -0.26
C VAL A 70 5.66 20.45 -0.20
N THR A 71 5.42 21.73 -0.54
CA THR A 71 4.08 22.29 -0.75
C THR A 71 3.91 22.62 -2.23
N THR A 72 2.80 22.20 -2.83
CA THR A 72 2.51 22.39 -4.27
C THR A 72 1.01 22.41 -4.55
N ASP A 73 0.61 23.02 -5.64
CA ASP A 73 -0.73 22.93 -6.24
C ASP A 73 -0.83 21.84 -7.33
N ALA A 74 0.31 21.22 -7.68
CA ALA A 74 0.38 20.20 -8.71
C ALA A 74 -0.17 18.86 -8.21
N VAL A 75 -1.08 18.27 -8.96
CA VAL A 75 -1.66 16.93 -8.68
C VAL A 75 -0.70 15.78 -8.92
N ARG A 76 0.44 16.05 -9.55
CA ARG A 76 1.51 15.09 -9.82
C ARG A 76 2.84 15.70 -9.44
N ILE A 77 3.65 14.92 -8.74
CA ILE A 77 5.02 15.26 -8.38
C ILE A 77 5.94 14.08 -8.65
N THR A 78 7.17 14.35 -9.03
CA THR A 78 8.21 13.30 -9.21
C THR A 78 9.24 13.44 -8.11
N GLN A 79 9.50 12.33 -7.40
CA GLN A 79 10.55 12.23 -6.38
C GLN A 79 11.54 11.13 -6.75
N THR A 80 12.81 11.34 -6.40
CA THR A 80 13.90 10.38 -6.60
C THR A 80 14.56 10.09 -5.26
N PHE A 81 14.80 8.82 -4.96
CA PHE A 81 15.42 8.38 -3.71
C PHE A 81 16.82 7.85 -3.98
N THR A 82 17.80 8.27 -3.19
CA THR A 82 19.23 7.99 -3.43
C THR A 82 19.79 6.83 -2.64
N GLU A 83 19.05 6.35 -1.63
CA GLU A 83 19.46 5.25 -0.76
C GLU A 83 18.37 4.18 -0.72
N PRO A 84 18.74 2.88 -0.56
CA PRO A 84 17.76 1.81 -0.38
C PRO A 84 17.14 1.92 1.02
N ASP A 85 15.81 1.98 1.08
CA ASP A 85 15.06 2.05 2.34
C ASP A 85 13.60 1.65 2.14
N TYR A 86 12.87 1.51 3.26
CA TYR A 86 11.42 1.49 3.29
C TYR A 86 10.93 2.80 3.91
N ILE A 87 10.23 3.60 3.12
CA ILE A 87 9.77 4.93 3.52
C ILE A 87 8.23 4.95 3.50
N VAL A 88 7.64 5.57 4.51
CA VAL A 88 6.20 5.87 4.54
C VAL A 88 5.99 7.30 4.07
N ILE A 89 5.60 7.44 2.82
CA ILE A 89 5.28 8.73 2.21
C ILE A 89 3.92 9.20 2.73
N SER A 90 3.84 10.47 3.14
CA SER A 90 2.58 11.06 3.59
C SER A 90 2.17 12.23 2.70
N LEU A 91 0.88 12.25 2.37
CA LEU A 91 0.20 13.36 1.69
C LEU A 91 -0.74 14.02 2.68
N ARG A 92 -0.69 15.35 2.78
CA ARG A 92 -1.71 16.18 3.40
C ARG A 92 -2.35 17.07 2.32
N ILE A 93 -3.67 17.03 2.24
CA ILE A 93 -4.47 17.87 1.37
C ILE A 93 -5.13 18.93 2.23
N VAL A 94 -4.94 20.19 1.88
CA VAL A 94 -5.58 21.32 2.56
C VAL A 94 -6.66 21.89 1.61
N ASP A 95 -7.91 21.95 2.05
CA ASP A 95 -8.99 22.53 1.27
C ASP A 95 -9.07 24.06 1.46
N THR A 96 -9.85 24.73 0.63
CA THR A 96 -10.03 26.20 0.68
C THR A 96 -10.67 26.72 1.97
N HIS A 97 -11.16 25.82 2.84
CA HIS A 97 -11.71 26.15 4.19
C HIS A 97 -10.71 25.86 5.31
N GLY A 98 -9.48 25.39 4.97
CA GLY A 98 -8.43 25.03 5.93
C GLY A 98 -8.64 23.68 6.60
N ARG A 99 -9.50 22.80 6.06
CA ARG A 99 -9.64 21.42 6.52
C ARG A 99 -8.48 20.59 5.96
N GLU A 100 -7.89 19.76 6.79
CA GLU A 100 -6.79 18.87 6.44
C GLU A 100 -7.26 17.42 6.32
N LEU A 101 -6.85 16.76 5.26
CA LEU A 101 -7.00 15.32 5.02
C LEU A 101 -5.63 14.72 4.81
N THR A 102 -5.34 13.57 5.41
CA THR A 102 -4.03 12.92 5.30
C THR A 102 -4.15 11.48 4.84
N HIS A 103 -3.15 11.01 4.08
CA HIS A 103 -3.02 9.62 3.69
C HIS A 103 -1.54 9.23 3.62
N SER A 104 -1.23 7.98 3.98
CA SER A 104 0.17 7.52 3.98
C SER A 104 0.29 6.15 3.33
N LYS A 105 1.33 6.01 2.48
CA LYS A 105 1.67 4.76 1.80
C LYS A 105 3.14 4.44 1.94
N GLY A 106 3.45 3.17 2.21
CA GLY A 106 4.81 2.68 2.20
C GLY A 106 5.30 2.37 0.79
N ILE A 107 6.56 2.71 0.51
CA ILE A 107 7.30 2.28 -0.68
C ILE A 107 8.63 1.64 -0.27
N LEU A 108 9.11 0.68 -1.05
CA LEU A 108 10.38 -0.02 -0.84
C LEU A 108 11.37 0.42 -1.91
N ILE A 109 12.36 1.25 -1.54
CA ILE A 109 13.42 1.71 -2.45
C ILE A 109 14.51 0.65 -2.52
N GLY A 110 14.94 0.33 -3.74
CA GLY A 110 15.89 -0.74 -4.02
C GLY A 110 15.20 -2.00 -4.52
N GLU A 111 15.84 -2.67 -5.49
CA GLU A 111 15.27 -3.87 -6.12
C GLU A 111 15.12 -5.00 -5.10
N SER A 112 13.91 -5.55 -5.01
CA SER A 112 13.63 -6.76 -4.25
C SER A 112 13.06 -7.85 -5.16
N PRO A 113 13.55 -9.09 -5.10
CA PRO A 113 13.01 -10.18 -5.91
C PRO A 113 11.57 -10.57 -5.52
N LEU A 114 11.11 -10.15 -4.35
CA LEU A 114 9.74 -10.32 -3.87
C LEU A 114 9.34 -9.07 -3.11
N PHE A 115 8.18 -8.50 -3.42
CA PHE A 115 7.57 -7.44 -2.65
C PHE A 115 6.04 -7.61 -2.60
N ALA A 116 5.38 -6.91 -1.72
CA ALA A 116 3.93 -6.94 -1.60
C ALA A 116 3.36 -5.52 -1.48
N VAL A 117 2.17 -5.31 -2.05
CA VAL A 117 1.43 -4.04 -1.98
C VAL A 117 0.09 -4.28 -1.31
N ARG A 118 -0.23 -3.47 -0.31
CA ARG A 118 -1.51 -3.46 0.40
C ARG A 118 -2.39 -2.33 -0.14
N GLU A 119 -3.64 -2.67 -0.38
CA GLU A 119 -4.73 -1.74 -0.65
C GLU A 119 -5.80 -1.93 0.44
N ALA A 120 -6.22 -0.85 1.06
CA ALA A 120 -7.23 -0.86 2.12
C ALA A 120 -8.39 0.06 1.75
N ILE A 121 -9.61 -0.47 1.74
CA ILE A 121 -10.82 0.24 1.36
C ILE A 121 -11.77 0.25 2.55
N THR A 122 -12.13 1.44 3.02
CA THR A 122 -13.16 1.60 4.05
C THR A 122 -14.54 1.37 3.46
N GLU A 123 -15.29 0.43 4.03
CA GLU A 123 -16.69 0.13 3.67
C GLU A 123 -17.65 1.02 4.48
N GLU A 124 -18.89 1.21 4.00
CA GLU A 124 -19.92 2.05 4.64
C GLU A 124 -20.19 1.72 6.12
N SER A 125 -19.97 0.48 6.52
CA SER A 125 -20.12 0.00 7.89
C SER A 125 -18.95 0.34 8.82
N GLY A 126 -17.92 1.02 8.31
CA GLY A 126 -16.66 1.26 9.01
C GLY A 126 -15.74 0.04 9.09
N MET A 127 -16.09 -1.04 8.41
CA MET A 127 -15.20 -2.18 8.14
C MET A 127 -14.16 -1.78 7.11
N ILE A 128 -13.02 -2.48 7.08
CA ILE A 128 -11.96 -2.24 6.12
C ILE A 128 -11.69 -3.54 5.36
N LEU A 129 -11.89 -3.50 4.04
CA LEU A 129 -11.47 -4.57 3.15
C LEU A 129 -10.00 -4.33 2.79
N VAL A 130 -9.15 -5.31 3.10
CA VAL A 130 -7.72 -5.25 2.81
C VAL A 130 -7.38 -6.31 1.77
N ARG A 131 -6.72 -5.88 0.71
CA ARG A 131 -6.14 -6.74 -0.32
C ARG A 131 -4.62 -6.59 -0.29
N VAL A 132 -3.91 -7.71 -0.28
CA VAL A 132 -2.44 -7.71 -0.39
C VAL A 132 -2.06 -8.51 -1.62
N THR A 133 -1.33 -7.87 -2.54
CA THR A 133 -0.83 -8.48 -3.76
C THR A 133 0.67 -8.62 -3.68
N LEU A 134 1.18 -9.85 -3.76
CA LEU A 134 2.59 -10.17 -3.84
C LEU A 134 3.00 -10.19 -5.32
N SER A 135 4.20 -9.68 -5.61
CA SER A 135 4.79 -9.69 -6.95
C SER A 135 6.21 -10.22 -6.88
N ALA A 136 6.56 -11.15 -7.78
CA ALA A 136 7.90 -11.71 -7.87
C ALA A 136 8.63 -11.20 -9.12
N GLN A 137 9.89 -10.79 -8.93
CA GLN A 137 10.82 -10.39 -9.99
C GLN A 137 11.85 -11.49 -10.29
N ALA A 138 11.83 -12.58 -9.52
CA ALA A 138 12.62 -13.79 -9.69
C ALA A 138 11.89 -14.96 -9.01
N GLU A 139 12.37 -16.20 -9.19
CA GLU A 139 11.84 -17.35 -8.44
C GLU A 139 12.10 -17.18 -6.93
N VAL A 140 11.05 -17.26 -6.11
CA VAL A 140 11.12 -17.23 -4.65
C VAL A 140 10.36 -18.41 -4.06
N ARG A 141 10.99 -19.09 -3.09
CA ARG A 141 10.47 -20.27 -2.37
C ARG A 141 10.13 -19.94 -0.94
N ALA A 142 9.34 -20.81 -0.31
CA ALA A 142 8.89 -20.67 1.08
C ALA A 142 8.32 -19.26 1.36
N VAL A 143 7.42 -18.84 0.48
CA VAL A 143 6.81 -17.51 0.54
C VAL A 143 5.86 -17.42 1.70
N GLY A 144 6.01 -16.37 2.51
CA GLY A 144 5.15 -16.06 3.65
C GLY A 144 4.81 -14.58 3.69
N LEU A 145 3.59 -14.30 4.14
CA LEU A 145 3.11 -12.96 4.45
C LEU A 145 2.71 -12.92 5.92
N GLU A 146 3.14 -11.90 6.63
CA GLU A 146 2.79 -11.60 8.01
C GLU A 146 2.15 -10.21 8.05
N GLU A 147 0.90 -10.13 8.51
CA GLU A 147 0.16 -8.88 8.70
C GLU A 147 -0.10 -8.67 10.19
N PHE A 148 0.15 -7.46 10.70
CA PHE A 148 -0.14 -7.07 12.07
C PHE A 148 -1.54 -6.49 12.16
N ILE A 149 -2.41 -7.18 12.89
CA ILE A 149 -3.80 -6.73 13.10
C ILE A 149 -3.81 -5.76 14.28
N PRO A 150 -4.22 -4.50 14.10
CA PRO A 150 -4.22 -3.50 15.16
C PRO A 150 -5.12 -3.91 16.33
N ARG A 151 -4.74 -3.49 17.54
CA ARG A 151 -5.55 -3.75 18.75
C ARG A 151 -6.95 -3.18 18.62
N GLY A 152 -7.93 -3.95 19.07
CA GLY A 152 -9.34 -3.59 18.97
C GLY A 152 -9.96 -3.86 17.60
N TRP A 153 -9.22 -4.48 16.68
CA TRP A 153 -9.73 -4.94 15.41
C TRP A 153 -9.83 -6.47 15.37
N GLN A 154 -10.94 -6.97 14.83
CA GLN A 154 -11.10 -8.38 14.50
C GLN A 154 -10.82 -8.58 13.02
N VAL A 155 -10.36 -9.76 12.64
CA VAL A 155 -10.04 -10.08 11.25
C VAL A 155 -10.79 -11.33 10.80
N GLU A 156 -11.27 -11.29 9.56
CA GLU A 156 -11.82 -12.42 8.82
C GLU A 156 -11.09 -12.55 7.49
N VAL A 157 -10.57 -13.74 7.20
CA VAL A 157 -9.96 -14.04 5.90
C VAL A 157 -11.07 -14.31 4.90
N ILE A 158 -11.18 -13.47 3.87
CA ILE A 158 -12.21 -13.56 2.82
C ILE A 158 -11.72 -14.45 1.68
N ASP A 159 -10.49 -14.22 1.23
CA ASP A 159 -9.83 -15.05 0.22
C ASP A 159 -8.37 -15.30 0.64
N PRO A 160 -8.02 -16.53 0.99
CA PRO A 160 -6.66 -16.88 1.39
C PRO A 160 -5.69 -17.04 0.22
N GLY A 161 -6.10 -16.97 -1.05
CA GLY A 161 -5.19 -17.05 -2.20
C GLY A 161 -4.36 -18.33 -2.28
N ASN A 162 -4.98 -19.50 -2.04
CA ASN A 162 -4.32 -20.82 -2.00
C ASN A 162 -3.21 -20.97 -0.95
N THR A 163 -3.37 -20.29 0.21
CA THR A 163 -2.43 -20.36 1.33
C THR A 163 -2.95 -21.21 2.48
N ILE A 164 -2.03 -21.54 3.38
CA ILE A 164 -2.37 -21.89 4.75
C ILE A 164 -2.35 -20.60 5.55
N SER A 165 -3.49 -20.20 6.12
CA SER A 165 -3.57 -19.02 6.96
C SER A 165 -3.70 -19.39 8.44
N LYS A 166 -3.07 -18.61 9.32
CA LYS A 166 -3.14 -18.76 10.78
C LYS A 166 -3.15 -17.39 11.43
N LYS A 167 -4.05 -17.19 12.40
CA LYS A 167 -4.00 -16.05 13.30
C LYS A 167 -3.41 -16.47 14.65
N GLU A 168 -2.41 -15.71 15.14
CA GLU A 168 -1.78 -15.92 16.44
C GLU A 168 -1.53 -14.57 17.13
N GLY A 169 -2.27 -14.30 18.20
CA GLY A 169 -2.25 -12.98 18.82
C GLY A 169 -2.73 -11.88 17.88
N GLU A 170 -1.90 -10.88 17.66
CA GLU A 170 -2.14 -9.77 16.75
C GLU A 170 -1.63 -10.05 15.33
N ASN A 171 -0.98 -11.20 15.08
CA ASN A 171 -0.40 -11.53 13.79
C ASN A 171 -1.33 -12.44 12.97
N LEU A 172 -1.45 -12.12 11.68
CA LEU A 172 -2.12 -12.95 10.68
C LEU A 172 -1.07 -13.40 9.67
N TYR A 173 -0.90 -14.72 9.58
CA TYR A 173 0.09 -15.36 8.72
C TYR A 173 -0.56 -16.02 7.52
N PHE A 174 0.09 -15.92 6.36
CA PHE A 174 -0.23 -16.67 5.14
C PHE A 174 1.04 -17.36 4.66
N LEU A 175 0.97 -18.65 4.35
CA LEU A 175 2.10 -19.44 3.90
C LEU A 175 1.74 -20.17 2.61
N TRP A 176 2.51 -19.96 1.56
CA TRP A 176 2.38 -20.66 0.29
C TRP A 176 3.30 -21.88 0.25
N MET A 177 2.76 -23.01 -0.21
CA MET A 177 3.50 -24.26 -0.34
C MET A 177 4.29 -24.36 -1.64
N ASN A 178 3.91 -23.58 -2.65
CA ASN A 178 4.58 -23.54 -3.94
C ASN A 178 5.52 -22.34 -4.04
N PRO A 179 6.57 -22.40 -4.89
CA PRO A 179 7.34 -21.20 -5.25
C PRO A 179 6.48 -20.24 -6.09
N ILE A 180 6.80 -18.95 -5.98
CA ILE A 180 6.32 -17.91 -6.91
C ILE A 180 7.41 -17.67 -7.94
N TYR A 181 7.04 -17.51 -9.21
CA TYR A 181 7.98 -17.31 -10.32
C TYR A 181 7.95 -15.87 -10.81
N GLU A 182 9.00 -15.49 -11.54
CA GLU A 182 9.13 -14.16 -12.15
C GLU A 182 7.87 -13.79 -12.95
N GLY A 183 7.33 -12.62 -12.67
CA GLY A 183 6.13 -12.07 -13.32
C GLY A 183 4.81 -12.59 -12.75
N GLU A 184 4.83 -13.57 -11.83
CA GLU A 184 3.61 -14.00 -11.14
C GLU A 184 3.20 -13.02 -10.05
N MET A 185 1.88 -12.96 -9.84
CA MET A 185 1.25 -12.18 -8.78
C MET A 185 0.27 -13.06 -8.00
N TRP A 186 0.35 -12.99 -6.68
CA TRP A 186 -0.56 -13.70 -5.79
C TRP A 186 -1.29 -12.70 -4.90
N THR A 187 -2.57 -12.91 -4.69
CA THR A 187 -3.40 -12.00 -3.91
C THR A 187 -4.09 -12.75 -2.79
N ILE A 188 -4.17 -12.10 -1.63
CA ILE A 188 -5.03 -12.48 -0.51
C ILE A 188 -5.97 -11.32 -0.17
N THR A 189 -7.10 -11.64 0.43
CA THR A 189 -8.06 -10.63 0.87
C THR A 189 -8.55 -10.98 2.28
N TYR A 190 -8.56 -9.99 3.18
CA TYR A 190 -9.15 -10.10 4.50
C TYR A 190 -9.94 -8.86 4.84
N ARG A 191 -10.83 -8.95 5.82
CA ARG A 191 -11.64 -7.84 6.31
C ARG A 191 -11.35 -7.59 7.77
N LEU A 192 -11.27 -6.32 8.12
CA LEU A 192 -11.11 -5.84 9.48
C LEU A 192 -12.42 -5.29 10.01
N TYR A 193 -12.78 -5.69 11.22
CA TYR A 193 -13.98 -5.25 11.95
C TYR A 193 -13.54 -4.45 13.18
N PRO A 194 -13.97 -3.19 13.31
CA PRO A 194 -13.61 -2.39 14.46
C PRO A 194 -14.37 -2.82 15.70
N SER A 195 -13.73 -2.85 16.85
CA SER A 195 -14.43 -2.82 18.13
C SER A 195 -14.93 -1.41 18.42
N TYR A 196 -15.91 -1.29 19.34
CA TYR A 196 -16.46 0.01 19.70
C TYR A 196 -15.37 0.96 20.24
N GLY A 197 -15.37 2.20 19.75
CA GLY A 197 -14.46 3.26 20.19
C GLY A 197 -13.01 3.16 19.68
N VAL A 198 -12.73 2.26 18.73
CA VAL A 198 -11.39 2.16 18.11
C VAL A 198 -11.24 3.20 16.99
N GLY A 199 -10.10 3.88 16.97
CA GLY A 199 -9.72 4.82 15.91
C GLY A 199 -9.29 4.14 14.62
N SER A 200 -8.80 4.94 13.66
CA SER A 200 -8.24 4.46 12.39
C SER A 200 -7.07 3.50 12.64
N PRO A 201 -6.98 2.37 11.91
CA PRO A 201 -5.89 1.43 12.09
C PRO A 201 -4.63 1.88 11.39
N THR A 202 -3.48 1.62 12.00
CA THR A 202 -2.20 1.58 11.31
C THR A 202 -1.93 0.15 10.88
N LEU A 203 -1.73 -0.06 9.58
CA LEU A 203 -1.47 -1.35 8.98
C LEU A 203 0.02 -1.53 8.72
N SER A 204 0.57 -2.67 9.10
CA SER A 204 1.95 -3.03 8.84
C SER A 204 2.08 -4.53 8.64
N GLY A 205 3.15 -4.97 8.00
CA GLY A 205 3.39 -6.37 7.73
C GLY A 205 4.72 -6.59 7.01
N TYR A 206 5.05 -7.85 6.78
CA TYR A 206 6.25 -8.26 6.07
C TYR A 206 5.92 -9.37 5.08
N VAL A 207 6.52 -9.31 3.90
CA VAL A 207 6.61 -10.45 3.00
C VAL A 207 8.00 -11.07 3.10
N SER A 208 8.08 -12.39 3.06
CA SER A 208 9.32 -13.13 3.22
C SER A 208 9.41 -14.32 2.27
N GLY A 209 10.63 -14.79 2.02
CA GLY A 209 10.91 -15.96 1.20
C GLY A 209 12.40 -16.23 1.05
N TYR A 210 12.72 -17.15 0.15
CA TYR A 210 14.09 -17.52 -0.20
C TYR A 210 14.25 -17.52 -1.72
N GLY A 211 15.11 -16.63 -2.23
CA GLY A 211 15.62 -16.60 -3.60
C GLY A 211 17.11 -16.98 -3.61
N GLU A 212 18.00 -16.10 -4.10
CA GLU A 212 19.45 -16.23 -3.94
C GLU A 212 19.89 -16.11 -2.45
N GLY A 213 19.04 -15.52 -1.60
CA GLY A 213 19.22 -15.37 -0.18
C GLY A 213 17.86 -15.25 0.53
N ARG A 214 17.92 -15.01 1.84
CA ARG A 214 16.71 -14.75 2.64
C ARG A 214 16.17 -13.36 2.29
N ILE A 215 14.88 -13.32 1.98
CA ILE A 215 14.12 -12.10 1.73
C ILE A 215 13.22 -11.87 2.94
N ARG A 216 13.17 -10.65 3.46
CA ARG A 216 12.15 -10.18 4.40
C ARG A 216 12.06 -8.67 4.27
N VAL A 217 11.00 -8.20 3.62
CA VAL A 217 10.78 -6.78 3.35
C VAL A 217 9.40 -6.34 3.84
N PRO A 218 9.23 -5.08 4.24
CA PRO A 218 7.93 -4.55 4.63
C PRO A 218 6.92 -4.60 3.47
N VAL A 219 5.63 -4.67 3.83
CA VAL A 219 4.53 -4.56 2.86
C VAL A 219 4.35 -3.08 2.50
N CYS A 220 4.41 -2.77 1.21
CA CYS A 220 4.16 -1.45 0.65
C CYS A 220 2.65 -1.11 0.63
N GLY A 221 2.31 0.10 0.15
CA GLY A 221 0.92 0.55 0.00
C GLY A 221 0.34 1.12 1.29
N ASP A 222 -0.96 1.02 1.48
CA ASP A 222 -1.69 1.70 2.55
C ASP A 222 -1.15 1.33 3.94
N ALA A 223 -0.64 2.33 4.66
CA ALA A 223 -0.08 2.19 6.00
C ALA A 223 -1.03 2.73 7.08
N VAL A 224 -1.78 3.80 6.79
CA VAL A 224 -2.81 4.35 7.66
C VAL A 224 -4.12 4.42 6.88
N VAL A 225 -5.19 3.90 7.45
CA VAL A 225 -6.53 3.95 6.86
C VAL A 225 -7.37 4.93 7.66
N LEU A 226 -7.85 5.98 7.01
CA LEU A 226 -8.75 6.95 7.61
C LEU A 226 -10.18 6.39 7.65
N ARG A 227 -10.92 6.83 8.66
CA ARG A 227 -12.34 6.51 8.87
C ARG A 227 -13.18 7.75 8.76
#